data_42684ae02765edec32ba71f7a6660dc1
#
_entry.id   42684ae02765edec32ba71f7a6660dc1
#
_cell.length_a   1.000
_cell.length_b   1.000
_cell.length_c   1.000
_cell.angle_alpha   90.00
_cell.angle_beta   90.00
_cell.angle_gamma   90.00
#
_symmetry.space_group_name_H-M   'P 1'
#
loop_
_entity.id
_entity.type
_entity.pdbx_description
1 polymer ?
#
loop_
_entity_poly.entity_id
_entity_poly.type
_entity_poly.pdbx_seq_one_letter_code
_entity_poly.pdbx_strand_id
1 'polypeptide(L)'
;MEFYMLFDEIIKDRRSCPRDDLATMLANAELSDGCPLGQLETLGYYLIVFTAGHDTPRNALSGAISAFLDHPDEFERLRKAPSLSKAAVDEIVRWTTPVNYMKRQAVQDYELRGQKIKAGEELALFYCSANRDEDVFDDPFTFDITRSPNRHLGFGWAEHYCLGAHLAKASMKALTEEMVRRIDWMEPNGERTFISSNFVVGLKTLPVKYKLKDG
;
A
#
# COMPACT_ATOMS: atom_id res chain seq x y z
N MET A 1 9.77 -7.53 -22.84
CA MET A 1 11.15 -7.34 -23.33
C MET A 1 11.63 -5.90 -23.10
N GLU A 2 10.84 -4.88 -23.42
CA GLU A 2 11.20 -3.45 -23.29
C GLU A 2 11.63 -3.02 -21.87
N PHE A 3 10.89 -3.44 -20.82
CA PHE A 3 11.28 -3.15 -19.45
C PHE A 3 12.64 -3.72 -19.03
N TYR A 4 12.96 -4.92 -19.50
CA TYR A 4 14.26 -5.52 -19.20
C TYR A 4 15.41 -4.75 -19.85
N MET A 5 15.21 -4.27 -21.08
CA MET A 5 16.21 -3.44 -21.76
C MET A 5 16.40 -2.11 -21.03
N LEU A 6 15.30 -1.43 -20.66
CA LEU A 6 15.33 -0.19 -19.90
C LEU A 6 16.03 -0.37 -18.56
N PHE A 7 15.70 -1.42 -17.81
CA PHE A 7 16.31 -1.67 -16.49
C PHE A 7 17.79 -2.03 -16.63
N ASP A 8 18.18 -2.79 -17.65
CA ASP A 8 19.59 -3.12 -17.91
C ASP A 8 20.42 -1.85 -18.21
N GLU A 9 19.87 -0.91 -18.97
CA GLU A 9 20.51 0.40 -19.22
C GLU A 9 20.65 1.21 -17.92
N ILE A 10 19.61 1.27 -17.09
CA ILE A 10 19.64 1.98 -15.81
C ILE A 10 20.66 1.31 -14.86
N ILE A 11 20.70 -0.02 -14.77
CA ILE A 11 21.65 -0.76 -13.93
C ILE A 11 23.09 -0.43 -14.36
N LYS A 12 23.38 -0.45 -15.66
CA LYS A 12 24.72 -0.10 -16.18
C LYS A 12 25.10 1.35 -15.86
N ASP A 13 24.17 2.29 -16.04
CA ASP A 13 24.41 3.69 -15.70
C ASP A 13 24.67 3.85 -14.19
N ARG A 14 23.87 3.23 -13.33
CA ARG A 14 24.02 3.34 -11.86
C ARG A 14 25.24 2.63 -11.30
N ARG A 15 25.73 1.60 -11.95
CA ARG A 15 27.02 0.95 -11.62
C ARG A 15 28.21 1.82 -12.01
N SER A 16 28.14 2.52 -13.14
CA SER A 16 29.20 3.40 -13.62
C SER A 16 29.18 4.79 -12.98
N CYS A 17 27.99 5.30 -12.65
CA CYS A 17 27.78 6.62 -12.06
C CYS A 17 26.74 6.53 -10.93
N PRO A 18 27.14 6.10 -9.73
CA PRO A 18 26.24 6.00 -8.58
C PRO A 18 25.63 7.35 -8.21
N ARG A 19 24.34 7.34 -7.81
CA ARG A 19 23.58 8.50 -7.33
C ARG A 19 22.92 8.16 -5.99
N ASP A 20 22.42 9.16 -5.30
CA ASP A 20 21.62 8.97 -4.08
C ASP A 20 20.17 8.64 -4.45
N ASP A 21 19.98 7.43 -4.98
CA ASP A 21 18.67 6.91 -5.39
C ASP A 21 18.54 5.38 -5.18
N LEU A 22 17.29 4.90 -5.10
CA LEU A 22 17.00 3.48 -4.94
C LEU A 22 17.56 2.64 -6.09
N ALA A 23 17.61 3.19 -7.31
CA ALA A 23 18.16 2.48 -8.46
C ALA A 23 19.65 2.16 -8.24
N THR A 24 20.44 3.09 -7.71
CA THR A 24 21.84 2.87 -7.35
C THR A 24 21.96 1.80 -6.25
N MET A 25 21.13 1.86 -5.22
CA MET A 25 21.15 0.86 -4.14
C MET A 25 20.89 -0.54 -4.69
N LEU A 26 19.90 -0.71 -5.54
CA LEU A 26 19.58 -2.01 -6.14
C LEU A 26 20.65 -2.48 -7.13
N ALA A 27 21.19 -1.58 -7.96
CA ALA A 27 22.21 -1.92 -8.95
C ALA A 27 23.52 -2.43 -8.30
N ASN A 28 23.83 -1.94 -7.09
CA ASN A 28 25.04 -2.26 -6.35
C ASN A 28 24.78 -3.08 -5.07
N ALA A 29 23.59 -3.68 -4.96
CA ALA A 29 23.25 -4.52 -3.81
C ALA A 29 24.09 -5.80 -3.77
N GLU A 30 24.47 -6.20 -2.57
CA GLU A 30 25.26 -7.39 -2.29
C GLU A 30 24.46 -8.37 -1.41
N LEU A 31 24.80 -9.64 -1.53
CA LEU A 31 24.33 -10.69 -0.63
C LEU A 31 25.05 -10.58 0.72
N SER A 32 24.59 -11.34 1.72
CA SER A 32 25.17 -11.35 3.07
C SER A 32 26.64 -11.79 3.13
N ASP A 33 27.12 -12.49 2.10
CA ASP A 33 28.52 -12.92 1.93
C ASP A 33 29.38 -11.88 1.19
N GLY A 34 28.82 -10.72 0.82
CA GLY A 34 29.49 -9.66 0.09
C GLY A 34 29.55 -9.87 -1.43
N CYS A 35 28.93 -10.93 -1.94
CA CYS A 35 28.83 -11.14 -3.39
C CYS A 35 27.78 -10.19 -3.99
N PRO A 36 28.05 -9.54 -5.14
CA PRO A 36 27.04 -8.74 -5.84
C PRO A 36 25.83 -9.60 -6.23
N LEU A 37 24.64 -9.01 -6.20
CA LEU A 37 23.45 -9.66 -6.77
C LEU A 37 23.69 -10.03 -8.23
N GLY A 38 23.26 -11.23 -8.62
CA GLY A 38 23.25 -11.66 -10.01
C GLY A 38 22.40 -10.76 -10.90
N GLN A 39 22.65 -10.82 -12.21
CA GLN A 39 21.93 -9.96 -13.15
C GLN A 39 20.42 -10.19 -13.13
N LEU A 40 19.97 -11.45 -13.04
CA LEU A 40 18.54 -11.78 -13.02
C LEU A 40 17.87 -11.33 -11.71
N GLU A 41 18.56 -11.51 -10.58
CA GLU A 41 18.07 -11.04 -9.26
C GLU A 41 17.96 -9.51 -9.27
N THR A 42 18.97 -8.79 -9.75
CA THR A 42 18.94 -7.34 -9.85
C THR A 42 17.77 -6.87 -10.72
N LEU A 43 17.59 -7.46 -11.90
CA LEU A 43 16.44 -7.16 -12.78
C LEU A 43 15.11 -7.50 -12.12
N GLY A 44 15.04 -8.60 -11.35
CA GLY A 44 13.87 -8.98 -10.57
C GLY A 44 13.49 -7.92 -9.53
N TYR A 45 14.46 -7.36 -8.81
CA TYR A 45 14.22 -6.26 -7.88
C TYR A 45 13.73 -4.99 -8.56
N TYR A 46 14.30 -4.62 -9.71
CA TYR A 46 13.80 -3.47 -10.48
C TYR A 46 12.35 -3.69 -10.92
N LEU A 47 12.04 -4.88 -11.42
CA LEU A 47 10.69 -5.22 -11.86
C LEU A 47 9.69 -5.17 -10.70
N ILE A 48 10.01 -5.78 -9.55
CA ILE A 48 9.08 -5.81 -8.41
C ILE A 48 8.86 -4.43 -7.82
N VAL A 49 9.91 -3.60 -7.70
CA VAL A 49 9.78 -2.22 -7.19
C VAL A 49 8.90 -1.39 -8.14
N PHE A 50 9.11 -1.51 -9.44
CA PHE A 50 8.31 -0.82 -10.45
C PHE A 50 6.83 -1.23 -10.38
N THR A 51 6.54 -2.53 -10.41
CA THR A 51 5.17 -3.05 -10.44
C THR A 51 4.44 -2.83 -9.12
N ALA A 52 5.06 -3.14 -7.99
CA ALA A 52 4.45 -2.98 -6.67
C ALA A 52 4.26 -1.51 -6.29
N GLY A 53 5.16 -0.62 -6.75
CA GLY A 53 5.13 0.81 -6.46
C GLY A 53 4.16 1.62 -7.35
N HIS A 54 3.50 1.00 -8.33
CA HIS A 54 2.60 1.70 -9.26
C HIS A 54 1.13 1.60 -8.83
N ASP A 55 0.56 0.40 -8.86
CA ASP A 55 -0.89 0.22 -8.70
C ASP A 55 -1.35 0.33 -7.23
N THR A 56 -0.57 -0.18 -6.29
CA THR A 56 -0.99 -0.21 -4.89
C THR A 56 -1.08 1.17 -4.25
N PRO A 57 -0.10 2.10 -4.42
CA PRO A 57 -0.24 3.47 -3.92
C PRO A 57 -1.39 4.22 -4.61
N ARG A 58 -1.54 4.07 -5.93
CA ARG A 58 -2.65 4.68 -6.67
C ARG A 58 -4.01 4.25 -6.10
N ASN A 59 -4.17 2.96 -5.83
CA ASN A 59 -5.42 2.42 -5.27
C ASN A 59 -5.64 2.88 -3.83
N ALA A 60 -4.59 2.98 -3.01
CA ALA A 60 -4.70 3.55 -1.67
C ALA A 60 -5.08 5.04 -1.70
N LEU A 61 -4.48 5.83 -2.59
CA LEU A 61 -4.76 7.26 -2.74
C LEU A 61 -6.19 7.52 -3.22
N SER A 62 -6.64 6.80 -4.26
CA SER A 62 -8.03 6.91 -4.74
C SER A 62 -9.03 6.38 -3.71
N GLY A 63 -8.67 5.32 -2.99
CA GLY A 63 -9.45 4.77 -1.89
C GLY A 63 -9.57 5.73 -0.71
N ALA A 64 -8.54 6.52 -0.42
CA ALA A 64 -8.58 7.58 0.59
C ALA A 64 -9.64 8.64 0.24
N ILE A 65 -9.65 9.11 -1.01
CA ILE A 65 -10.66 10.07 -1.49
C ILE A 65 -12.05 9.46 -1.35
N SER A 66 -12.23 8.20 -1.79
CA SER A 66 -13.50 7.49 -1.66
C SER A 66 -13.96 7.36 -0.21
N ALA A 67 -13.04 7.01 0.71
CA ALA A 67 -13.35 6.89 2.14
C ALA A 67 -13.82 8.23 2.72
N PHE A 68 -13.16 9.34 2.40
CA PHE A 68 -13.58 10.67 2.87
C PHE A 68 -14.88 11.15 2.22
N LEU A 69 -15.22 10.71 1.01
CA LEU A 69 -16.53 10.98 0.40
C LEU A 69 -17.66 10.24 1.13
N ASP A 70 -17.39 9.01 1.59
CA ASP A 70 -18.36 8.20 2.34
C ASP A 70 -18.45 8.61 3.83
N HIS A 71 -17.39 9.21 4.37
CA HIS A 71 -17.25 9.64 5.77
C HIS A 71 -16.82 11.11 5.84
N PRO A 72 -17.69 12.06 5.42
CA PRO A 72 -17.34 13.48 5.37
C PRO A 72 -17.03 14.10 6.75
N ASP A 73 -17.58 13.55 7.82
CA ASP A 73 -17.28 13.90 9.19
C ASP A 73 -15.83 13.59 9.60
N GLU A 74 -15.27 12.49 9.10
CA GLU A 74 -13.86 12.15 9.30
C GLU A 74 -12.94 13.09 8.51
N PHE A 75 -13.35 13.55 7.32
CA PHE A 75 -12.62 14.57 6.59
C PHE A 75 -12.63 15.92 7.33
N GLU A 76 -13.78 16.32 7.90
CA GLU A 76 -13.88 17.52 8.72
C GLU A 76 -13.07 17.39 10.04
N ARG A 77 -13.03 16.19 10.63
CA ARG A 77 -12.19 15.92 11.81
C ARG A 77 -10.71 16.13 11.47
N LEU A 78 -10.25 15.58 10.33
CA LEU A 78 -8.87 15.78 9.86
C LEU A 78 -8.57 17.26 9.58
N ARG A 79 -9.53 18.00 9.01
CA ARG A 79 -9.42 19.44 8.74
C ARG A 79 -9.22 20.25 10.03
N LYS A 80 -9.96 19.90 11.09
CA LYS A 80 -9.86 20.55 12.40
C LYS A 80 -8.60 20.16 13.16
N ALA A 81 -8.07 18.98 12.93
CA ALA A 81 -6.90 18.44 13.60
C ALA A 81 -5.90 17.80 12.62
N PRO A 82 -5.14 18.61 11.84
CA PRO A 82 -4.18 18.10 10.83
C PRO A 82 -3.08 17.20 11.40
N SER A 83 -2.83 17.26 12.71
CA SER A 83 -1.91 16.34 13.40
C SER A 83 -2.34 14.87 13.33
N LEU A 84 -3.61 14.60 13.04
CA LEU A 84 -4.14 13.25 12.82
C LEU A 84 -3.71 12.63 11.48
N SER A 85 -3.06 13.37 10.58
CA SER A 85 -2.69 12.89 9.24
C SER A 85 -1.91 11.57 9.27
N LYS A 86 -1.04 11.36 10.28
CA LYS A 86 -0.29 10.11 10.44
C LYS A 86 -1.21 8.93 10.79
N ALA A 87 -2.13 9.08 11.73
CA ALA A 87 -3.08 8.04 12.11
C ALA A 87 -4.08 7.77 10.99
N ALA A 88 -4.54 8.83 10.30
CA ALA A 88 -5.41 8.75 9.15
C ALA A 88 -4.80 7.90 8.03
N VAL A 89 -3.50 8.00 7.78
CA VAL A 89 -2.81 7.18 6.78
C VAL A 89 -2.87 5.69 7.12
N ASP A 90 -2.62 5.32 8.37
CA ASP A 90 -2.72 3.92 8.80
C ASP A 90 -4.16 3.39 8.66
N GLU A 91 -5.15 4.22 9.00
CA GLU A 91 -6.57 3.85 8.81
C GLU A 91 -6.95 3.74 7.33
N ILE A 92 -6.47 4.63 6.48
CA ILE A 92 -6.66 4.53 5.02
C ILE A 92 -6.11 3.20 4.51
N VAL A 93 -4.92 2.79 4.92
CA VAL A 93 -4.32 1.51 4.50
C VAL A 93 -5.13 0.33 5.00
N ARG A 94 -5.59 0.35 6.26
CA ARG A 94 -6.47 -0.67 6.83
C ARG A 94 -7.77 -0.78 6.03
N TRP A 95 -8.40 0.37 5.78
CA TRP A 95 -9.71 0.47 5.13
C TRP A 95 -9.68 0.04 3.66
N THR A 96 -8.71 0.52 2.91
CA THR A 96 -8.60 0.28 1.47
C THR A 96 -8.02 -1.10 1.13
N THR A 97 -7.06 -1.56 1.93
CA THR A 97 -6.35 -2.84 1.74
C THR A 97 -6.06 -3.13 0.26
N PRO A 98 -5.17 -2.36 -0.42
CA PRO A 98 -4.99 -2.45 -1.87
C PRO A 98 -4.55 -3.82 -2.38
N VAL A 99 -3.92 -4.64 -1.53
CA VAL A 99 -3.59 -6.04 -1.78
C VAL A 99 -4.50 -6.90 -0.92
N ASN A 100 -5.36 -7.69 -1.56
CA ASN A 100 -6.36 -8.50 -0.87
C ASN A 100 -5.77 -9.64 -0.08
N TYR A 101 -4.82 -10.37 -0.68
CA TYR A 101 -4.22 -11.53 -0.04
C TYR A 101 -2.79 -11.78 -0.54
N MET A 102 -2.05 -12.56 0.23
CA MET A 102 -0.77 -13.12 -0.19
C MET A 102 -0.74 -14.61 0.08
N LYS A 103 -0.08 -15.36 -0.81
CA LYS A 103 0.12 -16.80 -0.68
C LYS A 103 1.31 -17.10 0.24
N ARG A 104 1.17 -18.17 1.02
CA ARG A 104 2.26 -18.82 1.77
C ARG A 104 2.22 -20.32 1.51
N GLN A 105 3.33 -21.01 1.77
CA GLN A 105 3.38 -22.46 1.82
C GLN A 105 3.92 -22.86 3.19
N ALA A 106 3.26 -23.83 3.82
CA ALA A 106 3.69 -24.36 5.10
C ALA A 106 5.00 -25.16 4.91
N VAL A 107 6.05 -24.79 5.63
CA VAL A 107 7.35 -25.50 5.58
C VAL A 107 7.40 -26.69 6.52
N GLN A 108 6.48 -26.78 7.48
CA GLN A 108 6.31 -27.85 8.45
C GLN A 108 4.82 -27.98 8.83
N ASP A 109 4.47 -29.11 9.46
CA ASP A 109 3.14 -29.29 10.02
C ASP A 109 2.88 -28.20 11.08
N TYR A 110 1.69 -27.61 11.07
CA TYR A 110 1.28 -26.59 12.00
C TYR A 110 -0.20 -26.75 12.36
N GLU A 111 -0.59 -26.27 13.52
CA GLU A 111 -2.01 -26.18 13.92
C GLU A 111 -2.37 -24.70 14.21
N LEU A 112 -3.39 -24.22 13.52
CA LEU A 112 -3.92 -22.87 13.68
C LEU A 112 -5.40 -22.94 14.10
N ARG A 113 -5.72 -22.51 15.31
CA ARG A 113 -7.10 -22.51 15.85
C ARG A 113 -7.83 -23.86 15.65
N GLY A 114 -7.13 -24.97 15.91
CA GLY A 114 -7.65 -26.34 15.75
C GLY A 114 -7.63 -26.88 14.31
N GLN A 115 -7.27 -26.09 13.32
CA GLN A 115 -7.06 -26.55 11.94
C GLN A 115 -5.63 -27.05 11.76
N LYS A 116 -5.49 -28.28 11.30
CA LYS A 116 -4.20 -28.89 10.99
C LYS A 116 -3.78 -28.52 9.58
N ILE A 117 -2.61 -27.93 9.46
CA ILE A 117 -1.98 -27.54 8.21
C ILE A 117 -0.75 -28.42 8.02
N LYS A 118 -0.66 -29.10 6.90
CA LYS A 118 0.46 -29.98 6.60
C LYS A 118 1.58 -29.26 5.88
N ALA A 119 2.81 -29.72 6.10
CA ALA A 119 3.95 -29.29 5.30
C ALA A 119 3.65 -29.41 3.81
N GLY A 120 3.95 -28.36 3.04
CA GLY A 120 3.67 -28.30 1.61
C GLY A 120 2.30 -27.72 1.24
N GLU A 121 1.36 -27.62 2.19
CA GLU A 121 0.05 -27.00 1.90
C GLU A 121 0.16 -25.50 1.65
N GLU A 122 -0.69 -25.01 0.76
CA GLU A 122 -0.76 -23.61 0.38
C GLU A 122 -1.82 -22.87 1.21
N LEU A 123 -1.45 -21.66 1.67
CA LEU A 123 -2.32 -20.79 2.45
C LEU A 123 -2.52 -19.47 1.74
N ALA A 124 -3.74 -18.96 1.72
CA ALA A 124 -4.05 -17.59 1.34
C ALA A 124 -4.29 -16.77 2.60
N LEU A 125 -3.44 -15.77 2.84
CA LEU A 125 -3.58 -14.82 3.94
C LEU A 125 -4.41 -13.63 3.46
N PHE A 126 -5.70 -13.61 3.76
CA PHE A 126 -6.60 -12.53 3.35
C PHE A 126 -6.44 -11.31 4.24
N TYR A 127 -5.69 -10.32 3.77
CA TYR A 127 -5.45 -9.06 4.48
C TYR A 127 -6.72 -8.24 4.66
N CYS A 128 -7.63 -8.27 3.69
CA CYS A 128 -8.92 -7.59 3.80
C CYS A 128 -9.78 -8.13 4.94
N SER A 129 -9.72 -9.44 5.21
CA SER A 129 -10.38 -10.08 6.36
C SER A 129 -9.65 -9.74 7.66
N ALA A 130 -8.33 -9.92 7.69
CA ALA A 130 -7.51 -9.64 8.87
C ALA A 130 -7.61 -8.17 9.33
N ASN A 131 -7.72 -7.24 8.38
CA ASN A 131 -7.90 -5.80 8.67
C ASN A 131 -9.31 -5.45 9.18
N ARG A 132 -10.21 -6.44 9.25
CA ARG A 132 -11.58 -6.33 9.79
C ARG A 132 -11.90 -7.40 10.82
N ASP A 133 -10.86 -8.01 11.39
CA ASP A 133 -11.00 -9.04 12.43
C ASP A 133 -11.47 -8.39 13.74
N GLU A 134 -12.64 -8.81 14.22
CA GLU A 134 -13.27 -8.30 15.45
C GLU A 134 -12.51 -8.71 16.73
N ASP A 135 -11.65 -9.73 16.66
CA ASP A 135 -10.74 -10.08 17.75
C ASP A 135 -9.54 -9.12 17.85
N VAL A 136 -9.32 -8.26 16.85
CA VAL A 136 -8.17 -7.35 16.75
C VAL A 136 -8.59 -5.88 16.76
N PHE A 137 -9.72 -5.58 16.14
CA PHE A 137 -10.20 -4.21 15.94
C PHE A 137 -11.58 -4.02 16.55
N ASP A 138 -11.71 -3.08 17.43
CA ASP A 138 -13.02 -2.59 17.87
C ASP A 138 -13.71 -1.89 16.69
N ASP A 139 -14.98 -2.19 16.46
CA ASP A 139 -15.77 -1.64 15.32
C ASP A 139 -15.03 -1.66 13.98
N PRO A 140 -14.61 -2.85 13.47
CA PRO A 140 -13.72 -2.95 12.32
C PRO A 140 -14.31 -2.42 11.02
N PHE A 141 -15.64 -2.29 10.93
CA PHE A 141 -16.38 -1.76 9.79
C PHE A 141 -16.66 -0.25 9.89
N THR A 142 -16.08 0.41 10.89
CA THR A 142 -16.09 1.87 11.01
C THR A 142 -14.75 2.43 10.54
N PHE A 143 -14.80 3.43 9.65
CA PHE A 143 -13.65 4.21 9.25
C PHE A 143 -13.39 5.30 10.29
N ASP A 144 -12.32 5.18 11.04
CA ASP A 144 -11.96 6.10 12.14
C ASP A 144 -10.49 6.52 12.02
N ILE A 145 -10.24 7.74 11.62
CA ILE A 145 -8.89 8.30 11.45
C ILE A 145 -8.11 8.47 12.76
N THR A 146 -8.76 8.21 13.89
CA THR A 146 -8.12 8.27 15.22
C THR A 146 -7.79 6.90 15.79
N ARG A 147 -8.11 5.82 15.05
CA ARG A 147 -7.92 4.44 15.50
C ARG A 147 -6.52 4.19 16.05
N SER A 148 -6.44 3.76 17.30
CA SER A 148 -5.19 3.43 17.98
C SER A 148 -5.43 2.39 19.06
N PRO A 149 -4.72 1.25 19.08
CA PRO A 149 -3.72 0.85 18.09
C PRO A 149 -4.36 0.48 16.73
N ASN A 150 -3.62 0.66 15.63
CA ASN A 150 -4.04 0.25 14.30
C ASN A 150 -3.06 -0.82 13.76
N ARG A 151 -3.32 -2.08 14.10
CA ARG A 151 -2.45 -3.23 13.81
C ARG A 151 -2.77 -3.87 12.46
N HIS A 152 -3.00 -3.06 11.42
CA HIS A 152 -3.37 -3.56 10.12
C HIS A 152 -2.22 -4.33 9.42
N LEU A 153 -2.59 -5.28 8.58
CA LEU A 153 -1.67 -6.08 7.76
C LEU A 153 -1.53 -5.57 6.31
N GLY A 154 -2.01 -4.35 6.01
CA GLY A 154 -1.97 -3.81 4.65
C GLY A 154 -0.56 -3.66 4.05
N PHE A 155 0.48 -3.65 4.87
CA PHE A 155 1.88 -3.68 4.45
C PHE A 155 2.57 -5.04 4.69
N GLY A 156 1.81 -6.09 5.03
CA GLY A 156 2.39 -7.38 5.41
C GLY A 156 3.03 -7.37 6.80
N TRP A 157 3.85 -8.39 7.07
CA TRP A 157 4.48 -8.58 8.37
C TRP A 157 5.83 -9.30 8.24
N ALA A 158 6.73 -9.10 9.23
CA ALA A 158 8.04 -9.71 9.35
C ALA A 158 8.90 -9.53 8.08
N GLU A 159 9.56 -10.57 7.57
CA GLU A 159 10.43 -10.52 6.39
C GLU A 159 9.71 -10.08 5.11
N HIS A 160 8.40 -10.18 5.09
CA HIS A 160 7.55 -9.74 3.98
C HIS A 160 6.95 -8.35 4.17
N TYR A 161 7.42 -7.58 5.16
CA TYR A 161 6.98 -6.21 5.32
C TYR A 161 7.30 -5.39 4.07
N CYS A 162 6.35 -4.58 3.66
CA CYS A 162 6.45 -3.80 2.42
C CYS A 162 7.69 -2.88 2.40
N LEU A 163 8.58 -3.09 1.44
CA LEU A 163 9.78 -2.27 1.25
C LEU A 163 9.42 -0.78 1.05
N GLY A 164 8.35 -0.50 0.30
CA GLY A 164 7.88 0.85 -0.03
C GLY A 164 6.97 1.48 1.01
N ALA A 165 6.75 0.88 2.19
CA ALA A 165 5.76 1.35 3.17
C ALA A 165 5.98 2.80 3.59
N HIS A 166 7.23 3.22 3.79
CA HIS A 166 7.56 4.59 4.18
C HIS A 166 7.21 5.60 3.08
N LEU A 167 7.52 5.29 1.83
CA LEU A 167 7.19 6.14 0.67
C LEU A 167 5.67 6.20 0.45
N ALA A 168 4.99 5.05 0.53
CA ALA A 168 3.55 4.98 0.41
C ALA A 168 2.84 5.82 1.49
N LYS A 169 3.27 5.70 2.75
CA LYS A 169 2.75 6.51 3.86
C LYS A 169 3.02 8.00 3.66
N ALA A 170 4.22 8.37 3.20
CA ALA A 170 4.55 9.77 2.90
C ALA A 170 3.67 10.34 1.78
N SER A 171 3.44 9.58 0.71
CA SER A 171 2.58 9.99 -0.39
C SER A 171 1.12 10.16 0.04
N MET A 172 0.57 9.23 0.82
CA MET A 172 -0.79 9.33 1.35
C MET A 172 -0.93 10.51 2.33
N LYS A 173 0.07 10.73 3.18
CA LYS A 173 0.11 11.87 4.09
C LYS A 173 0.11 13.19 3.31
N ALA A 174 0.97 13.32 2.30
CA ALA A 174 1.02 14.51 1.46
C ALA A 174 -0.33 14.78 0.74
N LEU A 175 -0.97 13.73 0.19
CA LEU A 175 -2.28 13.87 -0.41
C LEU A 175 -3.32 14.36 0.62
N THR A 176 -3.42 13.72 1.78
CA THR A 176 -4.42 14.08 2.79
C THR A 176 -4.22 15.50 3.31
N GLU A 177 -2.98 15.93 3.52
CA GLU A 177 -2.64 17.29 3.93
C GLU A 177 -3.00 18.32 2.84
N GLU A 178 -2.70 18.02 1.57
CA GLU A 178 -3.07 18.88 0.45
C GLU A 178 -4.59 18.94 0.23
N MET A 179 -5.30 17.84 0.40
CA MET A 179 -6.77 17.84 0.36
C MET A 179 -7.34 18.75 1.44
N VAL A 180 -6.90 18.61 2.69
CA VAL A 180 -7.34 19.47 3.82
C VAL A 180 -7.01 20.94 3.57
N ARG A 181 -5.85 21.23 2.99
CA ARG A 181 -5.41 22.59 2.71
C ARG A 181 -6.19 23.25 1.60
N ARG A 182 -6.48 22.50 0.51
CA ARG A 182 -7.00 23.07 -0.74
C ARG A 182 -8.49 22.88 -0.97
N ILE A 183 -9.08 21.78 -0.50
CA ILE A 183 -10.48 21.46 -0.80
C ILE A 183 -11.38 22.18 0.20
N ASP A 184 -12.31 22.99 -0.32
CA ASP A 184 -13.39 23.59 0.45
C ASP A 184 -14.47 22.55 0.74
N TRP A 185 -14.99 21.91 -0.30
CA TRP A 185 -15.91 20.80 -0.19
C TRP A 185 -15.71 19.81 -1.35
N MET A 186 -16.16 18.59 -1.17
CA MET A 186 -16.23 17.56 -2.21
C MET A 186 -17.45 16.65 -2.01
N GLU A 187 -18.02 16.19 -3.12
CA GLU A 187 -19.16 15.28 -3.12
C GLU A 187 -19.07 14.24 -4.25
N PRO A 188 -19.70 13.06 -4.13
CA PRO A 188 -19.80 12.12 -5.23
C PRO A 188 -20.53 12.75 -6.43
N ASN A 189 -20.04 12.48 -7.66
CA ASN A 189 -20.63 12.99 -8.89
C ASN A 189 -20.86 11.87 -9.92
N GLY A 190 -21.48 10.79 -9.49
CA GLY A 190 -21.79 9.62 -10.30
C GLY A 190 -21.36 8.32 -9.66
N GLU A 191 -21.57 7.23 -10.40
CA GLU A 191 -21.25 5.89 -9.93
C GLU A 191 -19.74 5.64 -9.96
N ARG A 192 -19.22 5.12 -8.85
CA ARG A 192 -17.84 4.62 -8.80
C ARG A 192 -17.78 3.19 -9.35
N THR A 193 -16.72 2.88 -10.09
CA THR A 193 -16.49 1.52 -10.58
C THR A 193 -15.17 0.99 -10.05
N PHE A 194 -15.09 -0.32 -9.91
CA PHE A 194 -13.93 -1.01 -9.34
C PHE A 194 -13.16 -1.79 -10.40
N ILE A 195 -11.89 -2.05 -10.12
CA ILE A 195 -11.06 -2.94 -10.92
C ILE A 195 -11.58 -4.36 -10.75
N SER A 196 -11.78 -5.08 -11.86
CA SER A 196 -12.15 -6.50 -11.83
C SER A 196 -10.92 -7.36 -11.55
N SER A 197 -10.54 -7.44 -10.27
CA SER A 197 -9.41 -8.23 -9.79
C SER A 197 -9.70 -8.73 -8.38
N ASN A 198 -9.28 -9.94 -8.08
CA ASN A 198 -9.35 -10.51 -6.73
C ASN A 198 -8.06 -10.31 -5.93
N PHE A 199 -6.97 -9.89 -6.57
CA PHE A 199 -5.65 -9.74 -5.94
C PHE A 199 -5.36 -8.30 -5.59
N VAL A 200 -5.30 -7.39 -6.57
CA VAL A 200 -5.12 -5.95 -6.35
C VAL A 200 -6.48 -5.26 -6.47
N VAL A 201 -6.89 -4.60 -5.41
CA VAL A 201 -8.20 -3.96 -5.30
C VAL A 201 -8.04 -2.45 -5.41
N GLY A 202 -8.97 -1.82 -6.14
CA GLY A 202 -8.98 -0.38 -6.28
C GLY A 202 -10.11 0.14 -7.15
N LEU A 203 -10.17 1.44 -7.27
CA LEU A 203 -11.14 2.13 -8.10
C LEU A 203 -10.63 2.23 -9.54
N LYS A 204 -11.51 1.89 -10.50
CA LYS A 204 -11.32 2.16 -11.92
C LYS A 204 -11.74 3.60 -12.24
N THR A 205 -12.88 4.02 -11.70
CA THR A 205 -13.37 5.40 -11.82
C THR A 205 -13.95 5.87 -10.49
N LEU A 206 -13.71 7.15 -10.17
CA LEU A 206 -14.29 7.84 -9.02
C LEU A 206 -14.69 9.25 -9.46
N PRO A 207 -15.92 9.44 -9.97
CA PRO A 207 -16.39 10.78 -10.31
C PRO A 207 -16.62 11.61 -9.05
N VAL A 208 -15.96 12.77 -8.99
CA VAL A 208 -16.01 13.67 -7.83
C VAL A 208 -16.27 15.09 -8.33
N LYS A 209 -17.19 15.79 -7.67
CA LYS A 209 -17.34 17.23 -7.79
C LYS A 209 -16.74 17.87 -6.55
N TYR A 210 -15.95 18.91 -6.74
CA TYR A 210 -15.28 19.59 -5.64
C TYR A 210 -15.12 21.09 -5.91
N LYS A 211 -14.91 21.84 -4.85
CA LYS A 211 -14.52 23.24 -4.91
C LYS A 211 -13.20 23.43 -4.17
N LEU A 212 -12.30 24.18 -4.75
CA LEU A 212 -11.09 24.61 -4.08
C LEU A 212 -11.37 25.85 -3.22
N LYS A 213 -10.66 25.99 -2.12
CA LYS A 213 -10.65 27.20 -1.32
C LYS A 213 -10.10 28.34 -2.16
N ASP A 214 -10.66 29.53 -1.97
CA ASP A 214 -10.09 30.75 -2.52
C ASP A 214 -8.69 30.93 -1.91
N GLY A 215 -7.68 31.18 -2.74
CA GLY A 215 -6.28 31.27 -2.35
C GLY A 215 -5.95 32.51 -1.55
#